data_44a2e768b5e25bfb80f58c7f34893650
#
_entry.id   44a2e768b5e25bfb80f58c7f34893650
#
_cell.length_a   1.000
_cell.length_b   1.000
_cell.length_c   1.000
_cell.angle_alpha   90.00
_cell.angle_beta   90.00
_cell.angle_gamma   90.00
#
_symmetry.space_group_name_H-M   'P 1'
#
loop_
_entity.id
_entity.type
_entity.pdbx_description
1 polymer ?
#
loop_
_entity_poly.entity_id
_entity_poly.type
_entity_poly.pdbx_seq_one_letter_code
_entity_poly.pdbx_strand_id
1 'polypeptide(L)'
;MALVKLGILFISIISFFWLFVFGPLYDHLAVQLVIFAGVITWNSLRFSLQETISLLKFCLPFVLSLFVFGIIFQLTRLFGRQDWLHDSVIKCFIFPSSLIFLKILLTYITYLDILNLPISMRKRVALITTKSAFQKGEKILRRFSWYLDTYLILKSDGRIKSELKKYACLIIALYLYLYEEIENSNRLLKNRYQHLYEVDQ
;
A
#
# COMPACT_ATOMS: atom_id res chain seq x y z
N MET A 1 21.56 -12.77 -9.75
CA MET A 1 21.27 -12.16 -8.45
C MET A 1 19.84 -11.59 -8.34
N ALA A 2 19.30 -10.85 -9.34
CA ALA A 2 17.94 -10.28 -9.28
C ALA A 2 16.81 -11.32 -9.10
N LEU A 3 16.88 -12.46 -9.82
CA LEU A 3 15.92 -13.56 -9.69
C LEU A 3 15.90 -14.17 -8.29
N VAL A 4 17.08 -14.34 -7.67
CA VAL A 4 17.18 -14.89 -6.32
C VAL A 4 16.55 -13.95 -5.30
N LYS A 5 16.80 -12.64 -5.41
CA LYS A 5 16.16 -11.64 -4.54
C LYS A 5 14.63 -11.66 -4.68
N LEU A 6 14.12 -11.70 -5.92
CA LEU A 6 12.68 -11.79 -6.16
C LEU A 6 12.09 -13.10 -5.64
N GLY A 7 12.78 -14.22 -5.81
CA GLY A 7 12.37 -15.50 -5.26
C GLY A 7 12.26 -15.44 -3.73
N ILE A 8 13.28 -14.91 -3.06
CA ILE A 8 13.28 -14.73 -1.60
C ILE A 8 12.12 -13.82 -1.16
N LEU A 9 11.90 -12.70 -1.85
CA LEU A 9 10.80 -11.78 -1.54
C LEU A 9 9.44 -12.45 -1.73
N PHE A 10 9.25 -13.17 -2.82
CA PHE A 10 8.01 -13.88 -3.10
C PHE A 10 7.72 -14.97 -2.05
N ILE A 11 8.74 -15.76 -1.70
CA ILE A 11 8.65 -16.76 -0.64
C ILE A 11 8.32 -16.08 0.71
N SER A 12 8.97 -14.95 1.03
CA SER A 12 8.71 -14.20 2.26
C SER A 12 7.28 -13.70 2.34
N ILE A 13 6.72 -13.19 1.22
CA ILE A 13 5.32 -12.76 1.15
C ILE A 13 4.38 -13.95 1.36
N ILE A 14 4.57 -15.02 0.62
CA ILE A 14 3.73 -16.22 0.74
C ILE A 14 3.82 -16.78 2.15
N SER A 15 5.02 -16.91 2.71
CA SER A 15 5.20 -17.43 4.07
C SER A 15 4.53 -16.55 5.13
N PHE A 16 4.64 -15.23 4.99
CA PHE A 16 3.97 -14.30 5.90
C PHE A 16 2.44 -14.48 5.86
N PHE A 17 1.87 -14.45 4.65
CA PHE A 17 0.42 -14.59 4.50
C PHE A 17 -0.06 -15.98 4.90
N TRP A 18 0.68 -17.04 4.53
CA TRP A 18 0.33 -18.40 4.91
C TRP A 18 0.35 -18.61 6.42
N LEU A 19 1.38 -18.16 7.12
CA LEU A 19 1.53 -18.39 8.56
C LEU A 19 0.60 -17.51 9.40
N PHE A 20 0.49 -16.22 9.06
CA PHE A 20 -0.10 -15.21 9.95
C PHE A 20 -1.50 -14.74 9.53
N VAL A 21 -1.88 -14.91 8.27
CA VAL A 21 -3.20 -14.46 7.78
C VAL A 21 -4.14 -15.63 7.55
N PHE A 22 -3.66 -16.74 7.01
CA PHE A 22 -4.50 -17.90 6.66
C PHE A 22 -4.17 -19.15 7.47
N GLY A 23 -3.07 -19.18 8.19
CA GLY A 23 -2.50 -20.35 8.81
C GLY A 23 -2.75 -20.47 10.32
N PRO A 24 -2.03 -21.38 10.96
CA PRO A 24 -2.28 -21.76 12.36
C PRO A 24 -2.03 -20.64 13.37
N LEU A 25 -1.25 -19.62 13.00
CA LEU A 25 -0.93 -18.52 13.90
C LEU A 25 -1.93 -17.35 13.83
N TYR A 26 -2.97 -17.47 12.98
CA TYR A 26 -3.99 -16.44 12.82
C TYR A 26 -4.72 -16.12 14.13
N ASP A 27 -5.21 -17.13 14.84
CA ASP A 27 -6.06 -16.97 16.03
C ASP A 27 -5.30 -16.55 17.30
N HIS A 28 -3.97 -16.52 17.26
CA HIS A 28 -3.14 -16.17 18.41
C HIS A 28 -2.90 -14.66 18.51
N LEU A 29 -3.74 -13.94 19.27
CA LEU A 29 -3.62 -12.49 19.46
C LEU A 29 -2.22 -12.04 19.91
N ALA A 30 -1.59 -12.77 20.83
CA ALA A 30 -0.24 -12.46 21.31
C ALA A 30 0.79 -12.49 20.18
N VAL A 31 0.68 -13.49 19.29
CA VAL A 31 1.56 -13.59 18.11
C VAL A 31 1.36 -12.40 17.17
N GLN A 32 0.10 -12.03 16.92
CA GLN A 32 -0.22 -10.88 16.04
C GLN A 32 0.30 -9.56 16.62
N LEU A 33 0.24 -9.37 17.93
CA LEU A 33 0.82 -8.21 18.60
C LEU A 33 2.34 -8.15 18.47
N VAL A 34 3.03 -9.29 18.66
CA VAL A 34 4.49 -9.38 18.51
C VAL A 34 4.91 -9.07 17.08
N ILE A 35 4.21 -9.61 16.08
CA ILE A 35 4.47 -9.34 14.66
C ILE A 35 4.24 -7.86 14.35
N PHE A 36 3.13 -7.30 14.81
CA PHE A 36 2.80 -5.89 14.63
C PHE A 36 3.90 -4.99 15.21
N ALA A 37 4.32 -5.24 16.46
CA ALA A 37 5.41 -4.52 17.09
C ALA A 37 6.73 -4.68 16.32
N GLY A 38 7.07 -5.89 15.90
CA GLY A 38 8.28 -6.18 15.13
C GLY A 38 8.31 -5.47 13.78
N VAL A 39 7.20 -5.49 13.04
CA VAL A 39 7.10 -4.84 11.73
C VAL A 39 7.14 -3.31 11.88
N ILE A 40 6.50 -2.74 12.90
CA ILE A 40 6.58 -1.30 13.22
C ILE A 40 8.01 -0.90 13.55
N THR A 41 8.66 -1.65 14.43
CA THR A 41 10.05 -1.38 14.83
C THR A 41 10.97 -1.43 13.62
N TRP A 42 10.84 -2.48 12.79
CA TRP A 42 11.64 -2.61 11.57
C TRP A 42 11.41 -1.46 10.59
N ASN A 43 10.14 -1.07 10.36
CA ASN A 43 9.83 0.07 9.48
C ASN A 43 10.40 1.39 10.04
N SER A 44 10.31 1.60 11.36
CA SER A 44 10.79 2.81 12.02
C SER A 44 12.31 2.93 11.97
N LEU A 45 13.02 1.82 12.12
CA LEU A 45 14.49 1.78 12.02
C LEU A 45 14.97 2.02 10.58
N ARG A 46 14.19 1.57 9.60
CA ARG A 46 14.59 1.65 8.18
C ARG A 46 14.24 2.99 7.52
N PHE A 47 13.10 3.56 7.85
CA PHE A 47 12.61 4.78 7.19
C PHE A 47 12.63 5.97 8.15
N SER A 48 11.64 6.08 8.99
CA SER A 48 11.57 7.03 10.10
C SER A 48 10.32 6.75 10.95
N LEU A 49 10.35 7.18 12.19
CA LEU A 49 9.17 7.15 13.07
C LEU A 49 8.01 7.95 12.49
N GLN A 50 8.29 9.08 11.87
CA GLN A 50 7.29 9.98 11.31
C GLN A 50 6.55 9.34 10.11
N GLU A 51 7.26 8.61 9.25
CA GLU A 51 6.65 7.83 8.17
C GLU A 51 5.80 6.67 8.70
N THR A 52 6.29 5.97 9.73
CA THR A 52 5.56 4.88 10.36
C THR A 52 4.25 5.37 10.96
N ILE A 53 4.28 6.48 11.70
CA ILE A 53 3.07 7.11 12.25
C ILE A 53 2.11 7.55 11.14
N SER A 54 2.61 8.11 10.05
CA SER A 54 1.80 8.50 8.90
C SER A 54 1.07 7.31 8.28
N LEU A 55 1.76 6.17 8.14
CA LEU A 55 1.15 4.93 7.65
C LEU A 55 0.09 4.39 8.61
N LEU A 56 0.36 4.40 9.91
CA LEU A 56 -0.61 3.96 10.91
C LEU A 56 -1.85 4.86 10.90
N LYS A 57 -1.68 6.19 10.78
CA LYS A 57 -2.80 7.12 10.62
C LYS A 57 -3.62 6.83 9.37
N PHE A 58 -2.96 6.45 8.27
CA PHE A 58 -3.66 6.04 7.04
C PHE A 58 -4.46 4.74 7.23
N CYS A 59 -3.94 3.78 8.00
CA CYS A 59 -4.65 2.53 8.30
C CYS A 59 -5.81 2.72 9.29
N LEU A 60 -5.77 3.78 10.10
CA LEU A 60 -6.70 3.98 11.22
C LEU A 60 -8.19 3.96 10.82
N PRO A 61 -8.66 4.59 9.73
CA PRO A 61 -10.07 4.51 9.33
C PRO A 61 -10.50 3.07 9.02
N PHE A 62 -9.63 2.27 8.39
CA PHE A 62 -9.90 0.87 8.08
C PHE A 62 -9.93 0.01 9.34
N VAL A 63 -8.98 0.22 10.25
CA VAL A 63 -8.94 -0.47 11.55
C VAL A 63 -10.18 -0.15 12.36
N LEU A 64 -10.60 1.13 12.42
CA LEU A 64 -11.82 1.52 13.11
C LEU A 64 -13.06 0.90 12.47
N SER A 65 -13.14 0.86 11.14
CA SER A 65 -14.27 0.22 10.45
C SER A 65 -14.34 -1.27 10.74
N LEU A 66 -13.23 -1.99 10.72
CA LEU A 66 -13.18 -3.42 11.07
C LEU A 66 -13.64 -3.66 12.51
N PHE A 67 -13.22 -2.83 13.44
CA PHE A 67 -13.61 -2.93 14.84
C PHE A 67 -15.11 -2.64 15.03
N VAL A 68 -15.64 -1.59 14.43
CA VAL A 68 -17.06 -1.22 14.49
C VAL A 68 -17.93 -2.33 13.88
N PHE A 69 -17.56 -2.86 12.70
CA PHE A 69 -18.28 -3.98 12.10
C PHE A 69 -18.21 -5.23 12.97
N GLY A 70 -17.07 -5.51 13.62
CA GLY A 70 -16.96 -6.61 14.57
C GLY A 70 -17.95 -6.49 15.72
N ILE A 71 -18.10 -5.30 16.31
CA ILE A 71 -19.09 -5.04 17.36
C ILE A 71 -20.53 -5.23 16.83
N ILE A 72 -20.84 -4.66 15.67
CA ILE A 72 -22.19 -4.77 15.08
C ILE A 72 -22.53 -6.23 14.82
N PHE A 73 -21.64 -7.02 14.22
CA PHE A 73 -21.89 -8.44 13.93
C PHE A 73 -21.99 -9.29 15.19
N GLN A 74 -21.20 -8.97 16.22
CA GLN A 74 -21.31 -9.63 17.53
C GLN A 74 -22.67 -9.37 18.19
N LEU A 75 -23.14 -8.12 18.17
CA LEU A 75 -24.41 -7.72 18.76
C LEU A 75 -25.62 -8.28 17.99
N THR A 76 -25.58 -8.27 16.68
CA THR A 76 -26.66 -8.72 15.81
C THR A 76 -26.71 -10.24 15.66
N ARG A 77 -25.68 -10.97 16.11
CA ARG A 77 -25.50 -12.41 15.92
C ARG A 77 -25.70 -12.87 14.48
N LEU A 78 -25.41 -11.98 13.52
CA LEU A 78 -25.47 -12.28 12.09
C LEU A 78 -24.58 -13.49 11.78
N PHE A 79 -25.12 -14.42 11.01
CA PHE A 79 -24.45 -15.65 10.57
C PHE A 79 -24.11 -16.69 11.65
N GLY A 80 -24.71 -16.63 12.86
CA GLY A 80 -24.58 -17.69 13.89
C GLY A 80 -23.18 -17.87 14.48
N ARG A 81 -22.18 -17.05 14.13
CA ARG A 81 -20.83 -17.08 14.65
C ARG A 81 -20.76 -16.28 15.95
N GLN A 82 -20.09 -16.82 16.98
CA GLN A 82 -20.02 -16.16 18.29
C GLN A 82 -18.79 -15.27 18.48
N ASP A 83 -17.75 -15.38 17.61
CA ASP A 83 -16.44 -14.79 17.85
C ASP A 83 -16.06 -13.66 16.86
N TRP A 84 -17.07 -12.91 16.38
CA TRP A 84 -16.84 -11.80 15.44
C TRP A 84 -15.93 -10.70 16.00
N LEU A 85 -16.05 -10.39 17.28
CA LEU A 85 -15.25 -9.36 17.92
C LEU A 85 -13.78 -9.78 17.99
N HIS A 86 -13.52 -11.03 18.40
CA HIS A 86 -12.15 -11.58 18.46
C HIS A 86 -11.49 -11.56 17.09
N ASP A 87 -12.18 -12.06 16.06
CA ASP A 87 -11.72 -12.08 14.68
C ASP A 87 -11.45 -10.66 14.14
N SER A 88 -12.31 -9.70 14.46
CA SER A 88 -12.12 -8.30 14.08
C SER A 88 -10.92 -7.65 14.76
N VAL A 89 -10.71 -7.94 16.06
CA VAL A 89 -9.52 -7.44 16.78
C VAL A 89 -8.23 -7.98 16.15
N ILE A 90 -8.19 -9.27 15.82
CA ILE A 90 -7.05 -9.88 15.13
C ILE A 90 -6.79 -9.18 13.80
N LYS A 91 -7.81 -8.96 12.98
CA LYS A 91 -7.72 -8.26 11.70
C LYS A 91 -7.23 -6.82 11.83
N CYS A 92 -7.55 -6.15 12.93
CA CYS A 92 -7.05 -4.80 13.23
C CYS A 92 -5.51 -4.76 13.36
N PHE A 93 -4.85 -5.84 13.75
CA PHE A 93 -3.40 -5.95 13.80
C PHE A 93 -2.81 -6.50 12.50
N ILE A 94 -3.45 -7.50 11.90
CA ILE A 94 -2.99 -8.11 10.64
C ILE A 94 -2.97 -7.09 9.50
N PHE A 95 -4.01 -6.28 9.35
CA PHE A 95 -4.14 -5.34 8.23
C PHE A 95 -2.98 -4.35 8.17
N PRO A 96 -2.68 -3.54 9.20
CA PRO A 96 -1.53 -2.63 9.15
C PRO A 96 -0.19 -3.36 9.09
N SER A 97 -0.04 -4.52 9.76
CA SER A 97 1.18 -5.32 9.68
C SER A 97 1.48 -5.77 8.26
N SER A 98 0.47 -6.27 7.55
CA SER A 98 0.60 -6.71 6.16
C SER A 98 0.99 -5.57 5.23
N LEU A 99 0.37 -4.39 5.36
CA LEU A 99 0.71 -3.22 4.55
C LEU A 99 2.13 -2.73 4.79
N ILE A 100 2.53 -2.62 6.06
CA ILE A 100 3.88 -2.17 6.42
C ILE A 100 4.92 -3.20 5.95
N PHE A 101 4.66 -4.49 6.14
CA PHE A 101 5.51 -5.57 5.69
C PHE A 101 5.71 -5.56 4.17
N LEU A 102 4.62 -5.44 3.40
CA LEU A 102 4.69 -5.31 1.95
C LEU A 102 5.47 -4.05 1.52
N LYS A 103 5.26 -2.91 2.18
CA LYS A 103 6.04 -1.70 1.91
C LYS A 103 7.54 -1.95 2.10
N ILE A 104 7.92 -2.56 3.23
CA ILE A 104 9.32 -2.89 3.52
C ILE A 104 9.90 -3.78 2.42
N LEU A 105 9.20 -4.86 2.06
CA LEU A 105 9.66 -5.78 1.04
C LEU A 105 9.80 -5.14 -0.35
N LEU A 106 8.84 -4.34 -0.76
CA LEU A 106 8.87 -3.66 -2.06
C LEU A 106 10.04 -2.66 -2.19
N THR A 107 10.55 -2.13 -1.07
CA THR A 107 11.74 -1.26 -1.12
C THR A 107 13.04 -2.01 -1.36
N TYR A 108 13.09 -3.33 -1.13
CA TYR A 108 14.27 -4.15 -1.46
C TYR A 108 14.44 -4.39 -2.95
N ILE A 109 13.38 -4.26 -3.74
CA ILE A 109 13.45 -4.36 -5.20
C ILE A 109 13.95 -3.04 -5.74
N THR A 110 15.16 -3.01 -6.31
CA THR A 110 15.69 -1.84 -6.99
C THR A 110 15.22 -1.79 -8.46
N TYR A 111 15.35 -0.64 -9.12
CA TYR A 111 15.09 -0.53 -10.56
C TYR A 111 16.06 -1.41 -11.36
N LEU A 112 17.31 -1.53 -10.92
CA LEU A 112 18.31 -2.41 -11.54
C LEU A 112 17.92 -3.88 -11.43
N ASP A 113 17.34 -4.30 -10.31
CA ASP A 113 16.84 -5.68 -10.16
C ASP A 113 15.72 -5.96 -11.19
N ILE A 114 14.82 -5.01 -11.44
CA ILE A 114 13.75 -5.14 -12.44
C ILE A 114 14.33 -5.19 -13.86
N LEU A 115 15.32 -4.36 -14.17
CA LEU A 115 15.98 -4.34 -15.48
C LEU A 115 16.68 -5.66 -15.79
N ASN A 116 17.28 -6.29 -14.79
CA ASN A 116 18.01 -7.56 -14.92
C ASN A 116 17.11 -8.80 -14.90
N LEU A 117 15.77 -8.63 -14.90
CA LEU A 117 14.85 -9.76 -14.98
C LEU A 117 14.83 -10.37 -16.39
N PRO A 118 14.83 -11.70 -16.51
CA PRO A 118 14.68 -12.39 -17.80
C PRO A 118 13.22 -12.43 -18.24
N ILE A 119 12.60 -11.25 -18.33
CA ILE A 119 11.22 -11.07 -18.82
C ILE A 119 11.22 -10.15 -20.03
N SER A 120 10.14 -10.19 -20.81
CA SER A 120 10.02 -9.33 -21.99
C SER A 120 10.15 -7.85 -21.61
N MET A 121 10.70 -7.05 -22.53
CA MET A 121 10.92 -5.62 -22.31
C MET A 121 9.63 -4.89 -21.92
N ARG A 122 8.49 -5.24 -22.54
CA ARG A 122 7.17 -4.67 -22.18
C ARG A 122 6.82 -4.88 -20.71
N LYS A 123 7.07 -6.08 -20.16
CA LYS A 123 6.81 -6.39 -18.75
C LYS A 123 7.76 -5.66 -17.81
N ARG A 124 9.05 -5.52 -18.17
CA ARG A 124 10.02 -4.73 -17.37
C ARG A 124 9.58 -3.28 -17.26
N VAL A 125 9.21 -2.70 -18.39
CA VAL A 125 8.72 -1.33 -18.44
C VAL A 125 7.47 -1.16 -17.60
N ALA A 126 6.47 -2.03 -17.73
CA ALA A 126 5.27 -1.97 -16.92
C ALA A 126 5.60 -2.01 -15.42
N LEU A 127 6.52 -2.88 -14.99
CA LEU A 127 6.94 -2.97 -13.58
C LEU A 127 7.66 -1.69 -13.11
N ILE A 128 8.54 -1.13 -13.94
CA ILE A 128 9.24 0.13 -13.60
C ILE A 128 8.26 1.28 -13.50
N THR A 129 7.35 1.39 -14.46
CA THR A 129 6.32 2.44 -14.47
C THR A 129 5.41 2.32 -13.26
N THR A 130 4.93 1.11 -12.95
CA THR A 130 4.09 0.87 -11.78
C THR A 130 4.83 1.25 -10.50
N LYS A 131 6.08 0.82 -10.32
CA LYS A 131 6.88 1.17 -9.15
C LYS A 131 7.11 2.68 -9.04
N SER A 132 7.44 3.35 -10.15
CA SER A 132 7.63 4.80 -10.20
C SER A 132 6.33 5.54 -9.86
N ALA A 133 5.20 5.10 -10.43
CA ALA A 133 3.89 5.67 -10.18
C ALA A 133 3.50 5.55 -8.68
N PHE A 134 3.74 4.40 -8.06
CA PHE A 134 3.51 4.24 -6.63
C PHE A 134 4.36 5.18 -5.77
N GLN A 135 5.67 5.28 -6.05
CA GLN A 135 6.57 6.15 -5.28
C GLN A 135 6.24 7.64 -5.46
N LYS A 136 5.91 8.06 -6.68
CA LYS A 136 5.51 9.44 -6.97
C LYS A 136 4.11 9.72 -6.43
N GLY A 137 3.17 8.78 -6.55
CA GLY A 137 1.80 8.89 -6.04
C GLY A 137 1.77 9.20 -4.55
N GLU A 138 2.59 8.55 -3.73
CA GLU A 138 2.70 8.85 -2.30
C GLU A 138 3.13 10.31 -2.04
N LYS A 139 4.14 10.80 -2.76
CA LYS A 139 4.62 12.19 -2.62
C LYS A 139 3.54 13.20 -3.03
N ILE A 140 2.78 12.89 -4.06
CA ILE A 140 1.73 13.75 -4.58
C ILE A 140 0.53 13.78 -3.65
N LEU A 141 0.10 12.63 -3.14
CA LEU A 141 -0.96 12.57 -2.13
C LEU A 141 -0.62 13.44 -0.92
N ARG A 142 0.62 13.40 -0.43
CA ARG A 142 1.07 14.26 0.67
C ARG A 142 1.00 15.74 0.31
N ARG A 143 1.44 16.14 -0.90
CA ARG A 143 1.37 17.53 -1.38
C ARG A 143 -0.07 17.98 -1.58
N PHE A 144 -0.90 17.15 -2.23
CA PHE A 144 -2.30 17.45 -2.48
C PHE A 144 -3.11 17.56 -1.18
N SER A 145 -2.85 16.68 -0.20
CA SER A 145 -3.46 16.79 1.12
C SER A 145 -3.13 18.14 1.77
N TRP A 146 -1.87 18.57 1.71
CA TRP A 146 -1.45 19.86 2.23
C TRP A 146 -2.14 21.02 1.49
N TYR A 147 -2.25 20.96 0.15
CA TYR A 147 -2.99 21.98 -0.64
C TYR A 147 -4.47 22.02 -0.27
N LEU A 148 -5.10 20.87 -0.12
CA LEU A 148 -6.51 20.81 0.27
C LEU A 148 -6.73 21.35 1.69
N ASP A 149 -5.80 21.09 2.60
CA ASP A 149 -5.87 21.64 3.97
C ASP A 149 -5.64 23.15 4.01
N THR A 150 -4.78 23.67 3.12
CA THR A 150 -4.38 25.09 3.11
C THR A 150 -5.31 25.98 2.29
N TYR A 151 -5.76 25.51 1.12
CA TYR A 151 -6.44 26.34 0.14
C TYR A 151 -7.91 25.99 -0.08
N LEU A 152 -8.32 24.74 0.09
CA LEU A 152 -9.71 24.39 0.07
C LEU A 152 -10.31 24.79 1.41
N ILE A 153 -10.81 25.99 1.44
CA ILE A 153 -11.71 26.50 2.47
C ILE A 153 -12.97 25.63 2.40
N LEU A 154 -12.91 24.45 2.94
CA LEU A 154 -14.04 23.56 3.20
C LEU A 154 -14.89 24.15 4.35
N LYS A 155 -15.05 25.47 4.35
CA LYS A 155 -15.50 26.29 5.46
C LYS A 155 -17.00 26.28 5.69
N SER A 156 -17.82 25.58 4.90
CA SER A 156 -19.27 25.80 5.03
C SER A 156 -20.15 24.63 5.42
N ASP A 157 -19.64 23.39 5.28
CA ASP A 157 -20.49 22.22 5.53
C ASP A 157 -19.86 21.31 6.58
N GLY A 158 -20.57 20.97 7.62
CA GLY A 158 -20.14 20.18 8.77
C GLY A 158 -18.91 19.27 8.61
N ARG A 159 -18.13 19.12 9.65
CA ARG A 159 -16.78 18.50 9.68
C ARG A 159 -16.68 17.17 8.91
N ILE A 160 -17.70 16.29 9.03
CA ILE A 160 -17.72 14.97 8.37
C ILE A 160 -17.84 15.09 6.86
N LYS A 161 -18.70 15.99 6.37
CA LYS A 161 -18.94 16.21 4.93
C LYS A 161 -17.72 16.83 4.25
N SER A 162 -17.02 17.70 4.96
CA SER A 162 -15.75 18.31 4.56
C SER A 162 -14.66 17.26 4.38
N GLU A 163 -14.47 16.36 5.35
CA GLU A 163 -13.48 15.28 5.28
C GLU A 163 -13.80 14.31 4.13
N LEU A 164 -15.05 13.95 3.92
CA LEU A 164 -15.47 13.06 2.85
C LEU A 164 -15.19 13.67 1.46
N LYS A 165 -15.49 14.96 1.28
CA LYS A 165 -15.12 15.69 0.05
C LYS A 165 -13.61 15.72 -0.16
N LYS A 166 -12.81 15.93 0.90
CA LYS A 166 -11.37 15.91 0.85
C LYS A 166 -10.85 14.57 0.34
N TYR A 167 -11.31 13.45 0.90
CA TYR A 167 -10.91 12.12 0.45
C TYR A 167 -11.33 11.84 -0.99
N ALA A 168 -12.53 12.23 -1.40
CA ALA A 168 -12.97 12.09 -2.78
C ALA A 168 -12.07 12.88 -3.74
N CYS A 169 -11.73 14.13 -3.43
CA CYS A 169 -10.80 14.93 -4.21
C CYS A 169 -9.39 14.30 -4.29
N LEU A 170 -8.89 13.73 -3.18
CA LEU A 170 -7.61 13.04 -3.16
C LEU A 170 -7.60 11.79 -4.07
N ILE A 171 -8.66 11.01 -4.05
CA ILE A 171 -8.80 9.81 -4.90
C ILE A 171 -8.83 10.22 -6.38
N ILE A 172 -9.61 11.22 -6.74
CA ILE A 172 -9.71 11.72 -8.12
C ILE A 172 -8.37 12.29 -8.58
N ALA A 173 -7.70 13.09 -7.76
CA ALA A 173 -6.39 13.65 -8.07
C ALA A 173 -5.33 12.56 -8.26
N LEU A 174 -5.33 11.53 -7.41
CA LEU A 174 -4.44 10.38 -7.54
C LEU A 174 -4.71 9.62 -8.85
N TYR A 175 -5.98 9.37 -9.16
CA TYR A 175 -6.36 8.68 -10.39
C TYR A 175 -5.89 9.43 -11.64
N LEU A 176 -6.18 10.74 -11.73
CA LEU A 176 -5.77 11.58 -12.85
C LEU A 176 -4.25 11.62 -12.99
N TYR A 177 -3.54 11.75 -11.87
CA TYR A 177 -2.08 11.75 -11.89
C TYR A 177 -1.50 10.41 -12.35
N LEU A 178 -2.01 9.28 -11.85
CA LEU A 178 -1.55 7.96 -12.27
C LEU A 178 -1.80 7.74 -13.76
N TYR A 179 -2.96 8.19 -14.26
CA TYR A 179 -3.29 8.12 -15.67
C TYR A 179 -2.30 8.93 -16.53
N GLU A 180 -2.04 10.17 -16.17
CA GLU A 180 -1.09 11.06 -16.86
C GLU A 180 0.34 10.50 -16.83
N GLU A 181 0.80 9.98 -15.69
CA GLU A 181 2.13 9.38 -15.54
C GLU A 181 2.29 8.12 -16.41
N ILE A 182 1.26 7.29 -16.50
CA ILE A 182 1.26 6.10 -17.37
C ILE A 182 1.31 6.53 -18.84
N GLU A 183 0.53 7.52 -19.24
CA GLU A 183 0.51 8.02 -20.62
C GLU A 183 1.85 8.64 -21.00
N ASN A 184 2.43 9.48 -20.14
CA ASN A 184 3.74 10.09 -20.37
C ASN A 184 4.86 9.05 -20.44
N SER A 185 4.83 8.05 -19.58
CA SER A 185 5.78 6.93 -19.61
C SER A 185 5.67 6.13 -20.90
N ASN A 186 4.46 5.87 -21.39
CA ASN A 186 4.24 5.18 -22.65
C ASN A 186 4.73 6.00 -23.86
N ARG A 187 4.50 7.32 -23.87
CA ARG A 187 5.00 8.22 -24.92
C ARG A 187 6.53 8.24 -24.95
N LEU A 188 7.18 8.39 -23.77
CA LEU A 188 8.65 8.39 -23.67
C LEU A 188 9.26 7.06 -24.15
N LEU A 189 8.62 5.95 -23.84
CA LEU A 189 9.05 4.65 -24.31
C LEU A 189 8.90 4.50 -25.81
N LYS A 190 7.76 4.92 -26.37
CA LYS A 190 7.52 4.88 -27.81
C LYS A 190 8.58 5.68 -28.55
N ASN A 191 8.91 6.88 -28.07
CA ASN A 191 9.95 7.73 -28.67
C ASN A 191 11.34 7.08 -28.59
N ARG A 192 11.71 6.48 -27.46
CA ARG A 192 12.99 5.77 -27.32
C ARG A 192 13.08 4.53 -28.21
N TYR A 193 11.99 3.81 -28.41
CA TYR A 193 11.95 2.68 -29.33
C TYR A 193 12.11 3.14 -30.79
N GLN A 194 11.47 4.22 -31.20
CA GLN A 194 11.65 4.77 -32.55
C GLN A 194 13.11 5.16 -32.82
N HIS A 195 13.77 5.85 -31.91
CA HIS A 195 15.17 6.19 -32.02
C HIS A 195 16.13 4.99 -32.09
N LEU A 196 15.83 3.91 -31.37
CA LEU A 196 16.65 2.69 -31.43
C LEU A 196 16.52 1.96 -32.76
N TYR A 197 15.34 1.98 -33.39
CA TYR A 197 15.12 1.38 -34.71
C TYR A 197 15.66 2.23 -35.87
N GLU A 198 15.78 3.57 -35.70
CA GLU A 198 16.37 4.45 -36.68
C GLU A 198 17.91 4.40 -36.68
N VAL A 199 18.54 3.93 -35.63
CA VAL A 199 20.02 3.81 -35.54
C VAL A 199 20.50 2.45 -36.06
N ASP A 200 19.62 1.44 -36.17
CA ASP A 200 19.95 0.11 -36.71
C ASP A 200 19.64 -0.03 -38.23
N GLN A 201 19.28 1.05 -38.94
CA GLN A 201 19.17 1.15 -40.42
C GLN A 201 20.30 2.01 -40.99
#